data_d91f6a8dd5cd41e2f03537987ce370c2
#
_entry.id   d91f6a8dd5cd41e2f03537987ce370c2
#
_cell.length_a   1.000
_cell.length_b   1.000
_cell.length_c   1.000
_cell.angle_alpha   90.00
_cell.angle_beta   90.00
_cell.angle_gamma   90.00
#
_symmetry.space_group_name_H-M   'P 1'
#
loop_
_entity.id
_entity.type
_entity.pdbx_description
1 polymer ?
#
loop_
_entity_poly.entity_id
_entity_poly.type
_entity_poly.pdbx_seq_one_letter_code
_entity_poly.pdbx_strand_id
1 'polypeptide(L)'
;NREPKHIKVIRDFLHAHYNERVSLACLANVVGLNPVYLVRSFRSRMGMPPHAYQTQLRISHARNLLRAGTPPAEVAALVGFADQSHLTRLFKQTTGVTPAFFARSL
;
A
#
# COMPACT_ATOMS: atom_id res chain seq x y z
N ASN A 1 -21.23 13.49 9.51
CA ASN A 1 -20.63 12.18 9.66
C ASN A 1 -19.13 12.20 9.78
N ARG A 2 -18.70 12.12 11.01
CA ARG A 2 -17.27 12.10 11.32
C ARG A 2 -16.65 10.76 11.01
N GLU A 3 -15.45 10.80 10.49
CA GLU A 3 -14.64 9.61 10.35
C GLU A 3 -14.31 9.06 11.74
N PRO A 4 -14.53 7.75 11.99
CA PRO A 4 -14.11 7.15 13.25
C PRO A 4 -12.62 7.34 13.49
N LYS A 5 -12.25 7.59 14.73
CA LYS A 5 -10.86 7.89 15.10
C LYS A 5 -9.89 6.78 14.68
N HIS A 6 -10.30 5.53 14.78
CA HIS A 6 -9.43 4.40 14.44
C HIS A 6 -9.10 4.36 12.94
N ILE A 7 -9.94 4.89 12.07
CA ILE A 7 -9.65 4.94 10.63
C ILE A 7 -8.44 5.83 10.37
N LYS A 8 -8.43 7.02 10.97
CA LYS A 8 -7.29 7.92 10.80
C LYS A 8 -6.00 7.31 11.36
N VAL A 9 -6.08 6.66 12.52
CA VAL A 9 -4.92 6.03 13.14
C VAL A 9 -4.33 4.95 12.21
N ILE A 10 -5.19 4.07 11.66
CA ILE A 10 -4.75 3.02 10.75
C ILE A 10 -4.15 3.62 9.47
N ARG A 11 -4.84 4.60 8.90
CA ARG A 11 -4.36 5.25 7.69
C ARG A 11 -2.98 5.88 7.90
N ASP A 12 -2.81 6.61 8.99
CA ASP A 12 -1.53 7.24 9.32
C ASP A 12 -0.44 6.20 9.56
N PHE A 13 -0.78 5.10 10.24
CA PHE A 13 0.14 4.00 10.48
C PHE A 13 0.60 3.38 9.16
N LEU A 14 -0.32 3.13 8.23
CA LEU A 14 0.01 2.55 6.93
C LEU A 14 0.88 3.48 6.09
N HIS A 15 0.63 4.79 6.15
CA HIS A 15 1.49 5.76 5.46
C HIS A 15 2.91 5.74 6.02
N ALA A 16 3.05 5.61 7.33
CA ALA A 16 4.36 5.60 7.98
C ALA A 16 5.11 4.27 7.75
N HIS A 17 4.40 3.17 7.54
CA HIS A 17 4.98 1.82 7.50
C HIS A 17 4.62 1.07 6.21
N TYR A 18 4.33 1.80 5.11
CA TYR A 18 3.84 1.17 3.88
C TYR A 18 4.80 0.13 3.30
N ASN A 19 6.11 0.31 3.48
CA ASN A 19 7.13 -0.59 2.94
C ASN A 19 7.49 -1.73 3.88
N GLU A 20 6.79 -1.88 4.98
CA GLU A 20 7.01 -2.94 5.96
C GLU A 20 5.90 -3.97 5.87
N ARG A 21 6.16 -5.15 6.41
CA ARG A 21 5.13 -6.17 6.54
C ARG A 21 4.21 -5.79 7.71
N VAL A 22 2.98 -5.40 7.38
CA VAL A 22 1.99 -5.00 8.37
C VAL A 22 0.86 -6.03 8.34
N SER A 23 0.71 -6.80 9.43
CA SER A 23 -0.36 -7.78 9.55
C SER A 23 -1.65 -7.14 10.04
N LEU A 24 -2.77 -7.79 9.76
CA LEU A 24 -4.06 -7.36 10.31
C LEU A 24 -4.06 -7.39 11.83
N ALA A 25 -3.40 -8.42 12.42
CA ALA A 25 -3.26 -8.52 13.87
C ALA A 25 -2.52 -7.32 14.45
N CYS A 26 -1.47 -6.87 13.77
CA CYS A 26 -0.73 -5.67 14.18
C CYS A 26 -1.64 -4.44 14.19
N LEU A 27 -2.40 -4.22 13.13
CA LEU A 27 -3.32 -3.09 13.04
C LEU A 27 -4.40 -3.16 14.11
N ALA A 28 -4.95 -4.36 14.33
CA ALA A 28 -5.96 -4.56 15.37
C ALA A 28 -5.43 -4.19 16.75
N ASN A 29 -4.18 -4.57 17.03
CA ASN A 29 -3.53 -4.23 18.31
C ASN A 29 -3.30 -2.72 18.44
N VAL A 30 -2.90 -2.06 17.36
CA VAL A 30 -2.65 -0.60 17.37
C VAL A 30 -3.91 0.16 17.81
N VAL A 31 -5.08 -0.25 17.34
CA VAL A 31 -6.34 0.45 17.62
C VAL A 31 -7.19 -0.21 18.69
N GLY A 32 -6.78 -1.39 19.20
CA GLY A 32 -7.52 -2.10 20.23
C GLY A 32 -8.86 -2.63 19.77
N LEU A 33 -8.97 -3.04 18.51
CA LEU A 33 -10.24 -3.52 17.94
C LEU A 33 -10.11 -4.98 17.48
N ASN A 34 -11.27 -5.64 17.37
CA ASN A 34 -11.36 -6.97 16.78
C ASN A 34 -10.99 -6.87 15.29
N PRO A 35 -10.16 -7.81 14.77
CA PRO A 35 -9.72 -7.75 13.37
C PRO A 35 -10.86 -7.74 12.35
N VAL A 36 -11.92 -8.52 12.59
CA VAL A 36 -13.07 -8.57 11.68
C VAL A 36 -13.78 -7.22 11.62
N TYR A 37 -14.02 -6.63 12.78
CA TYR A 37 -14.65 -5.31 12.86
C TYR A 37 -13.78 -4.24 12.19
N LEU A 38 -12.46 -4.31 12.41
CA LEU A 38 -11.52 -3.37 11.81
C LEU A 38 -11.58 -3.40 10.28
N VAL A 39 -11.52 -4.59 9.69
CA VAL A 39 -11.59 -4.74 8.23
C VAL A 39 -12.91 -4.20 7.70
N ARG A 40 -14.01 -4.55 8.35
CA ARG A 40 -15.35 -4.12 7.93
C ARG A 40 -15.49 -2.60 7.99
N SER A 41 -15.05 -2.01 9.10
CA SER A 41 -15.10 -0.57 9.31
C SER A 41 -14.22 0.19 8.32
N PHE A 42 -12.98 -0.29 8.15
CA PHE A 42 -12.03 0.35 7.22
C PHE A 42 -12.53 0.28 5.78
N ARG A 43 -13.00 -0.90 5.36
CA ARG A 43 -13.54 -1.10 4.02
C ARG A 43 -14.76 -0.23 3.75
N SER A 44 -15.66 -0.11 4.74
CA SER A 44 -16.84 0.74 4.61
C SER A 44 -16.47 2.19 4.40
N ARG A 45 -15.45 2.67 5.08
CA ARG A 45 -15.04 4.08 5.03
C ARG A 45 -14.11 4.39 3.87
N MET A 46 -13.16 3.50 3.60
CA MET A 46 -12.09 3.73 2.62
C MET A 46 -12.36 3.08 1.26
N GLY A 47 -13.38 2.23 1.14
CA GLY A 47 -13.70 1.54 -0.10
C GLY A 47 -12.87 0.31 -0.37
N MET A 48 -11.89 -0.02 0.48
CA MET A 48 -11.02 -1.18 0.32
C MET A 48 -10.48 -1.61 1.69
N PRO A 49 -10.08 -2.88 1.84
CA PRO A 49 -9.48 -3.33 3.10
C PRO A 49 -8.07 -2.75 3.29
N PRO A 50 -7.54 -2.79 4.52
CA PRO A 50 -6.23 -2.19 4.83
C PRO A 50 -5.09 -2.68 3.94
N HIS A 51 -5.01 -4.00 3.63
CA HIS A 51 -3.91 -4.51 2.81
C HIS A 51 -3.94 -3.95 1.38
N ALA A 52 -5.13 -3.73 0.83
CA ALA A 52 -5.27 -3.14 -0.51
C ALA A 52 -4.86 -1.68 -0.48
N TYR A 53 -5.20 -0.97 0.59
CA TYR A 53 -4.77 0.40 0.79
C TYR A 53 -3.24 0.49 0.86
N GLN A 54 -2.61 -0.42 1.61
CA GLN A 54 -1.15 -0.49 1.69
C GLN A 54 -0.52 -0.75 0.32
N THR A 55 -1.10 -1.66 -0.46
CA THR A 55 -0.62 -1.94 -1.82
C THR A 55 -0.68 -0.67 -2.68
N GLN A 56 -1.76 0.09 -2.59
CA GLN A 56 -1.87 1.35 -3.33
C GLN A 56 -0.81 2.36 -2.92
N LEU A 57 -0.50 2.44 -1.63
CA LEU A 57 0.58 3.30 -1.15
C LEU A 57 1.93 2.87 -1.73
N ARG A 58 2.21 1.58 -1.73
CA ARG A 58 3.43 1.04 -2.33
C ARG A 58 3.55 1.41 -3.80
N ILE A 59 2.45 1.27 -4.56
CA ILE A 59 2.44 1.60 -5.99
C ILE A 59 2.63 3.10 -6.19
N SER A 60 2.02 3.93 -5.37
CA SER A 60 2.19 5.38 -5.45
C SER A 60 3.65 5.79 -5.23
N HIS A 61 4.30 5.22 -4.20
CA HIS A 61 5.71 5.46 -3.95
C HIS A 61 6.59 4.90 -5.06
N ALA A 62 6.21 3.73 -5.61
CA ALA A 62 6.93 3.15 -6.74
C ALA A 62 6.94 4.09 -7.95
N ARG A 63 5.80 4.70 -8.27
CA ARG A 63 5.73 5.67 -9.36
C ARG A 63 6.69 6.84 -9.15
N ASN A 64 6.75 7.35 -7.93
CA ASN A 64 7.65 8.47 -7.61
C ASN A 64 9.11 8.07 -7.76
N LEU A 65 9.48 6.87 -7.31
CA LEU A 65 10.85 6.38 -7.44
C LEU A 65 11.23 6.15 -8.90
N LEU A 66 10.31 5.61 -9.70
CA LEU A 66 10.54 5.42 -11.13
C LEU A 66 10.74 6.74 -11.84
N ARG A 67 9.95 7.76 -11.50
CA ARG A 67 10.12 9.11 -12.04
C ARG A 67 11.47 9.71 -11.69
N ALA A 68 11.99 9.36 -10.52
CA ALA A 68 13.32 9.81 -10.08
C ALA A 68 14.46 9.03 -10.73
N GLY A 69 14.15 8.02 -11.54
CA GLY A 69 15.16 7.23 -12.23
C GLY A 69 15.62 5.97 -11.52
N THR A 70 14.96 5.59 -10.41
CA THR A 70 15.32 4.38 -9.68
C THR A 70 14.96 3.15 -10.52
N PRO A 71 15.90 2.19 -10.70
CA PRO A 71 15.61 0.98 -11.48
C PRO A 71 14.49 0.14 -10.86
N PRO A 72 13.66 -0.52 -11.68
CA PRO A 72 12.53 -1.31 -11.17
C PRO A 72 12.89 -2.36 -10.11
N ALA A 73 14.06 -3.00 -10.24
CA ALA A 73 14.49 -3.98 -9.25
C ALA A 73 14.71 -3.36 -7.87
N GLU A 74 15.30 -2.16 -7.83
CA GLU A 74 15.48 -1.43 -6.58
C GLU A 74 14.16 -0.92 -6.03
N VAL A 75 13.27 -0.46 -6.91
CA VAL A 75 11.95 0.03 -6.50
C VAL A 75 11.19 -1.04 -5.74
N ALA A 76 11.19 -2.28 -6.24
CA ALA A 76 10.49 -3.38 -5.56
C ALA A 76 10.91 -3.51 -4.11
N ALA A 77 12.22 -3.53 -3.85
CA ALA A 77 12.76 -3.66 -2.50
C ALA A 77 12.41 -2.45 -1.63
N LEU A 78 12.54 -1.24 -2.19
CA LEU A 78 12.32 0.00 -1.44
C LEU A 78 10.86 0.18 -0.99
N VAL A 79 9.91 -0.26 -1.81
CA VAL A 79 8.50 -0.11 -1.47
C VAL A 79 7.91 -1.33 -0.74
N GLY A 80 8.73 -2.36 -0.50
CA GLY A 80 8.35 -3.48 0.36
C GLY A 80 7.78 -4.70 -0.33
N PHE A 81 7.89 -4.81 -1.67
CA PHE A 81 7.49 -6.04 -2.35
C PHE A 81 8.58 -7.10 -2.24
N ALA A 82 8.16 -8.37 -2.28
CA ALA A 82 9.07 -9.49 -2.12
C ALA A 82 10.14 -9.54 -3.22
N ASP A 83 9.75 -9.19 -4.46
CA ASP A 83 10.63 -9.19 -5.60
C ASP A 83 10.06 -8.32 -6.71
N GLN A 84 10.83 -8.19 -7.81
CA GLN A 84 10.41 -7.37 -8.95
C GLN A 84 9.17 -7.94 -9.65
N SER A 85 9.01 -9.25 -9.68
CA SER A 85 7.83 -9.87 -10.30
C SER A 85 6.55 -9.49 -9.58
N HIS A 86 6.60 -9.44 -8.25
CA HIS A 86 5.48 -9.03 -7.42
C HIS A 86 5.11 -7.57 -7.69
N LEU A 87 6.12 -6.69 -7.73
CA LEU A 87 5.91 -5.29 -8.10
C LEU A 87 5.28 -5.18 -9.49
N THR A 88 5.84 -5.87 -10.48
CA THR A 88 5.37 -5.80 -11.87
C THR A 88 3.90 -6.17 -11.97
N ARG A 89 3.50 -7.28 -11.32
CA ARG A 89 2.13 -7.76 -11.37
C ARG A 89 1.15 -6.75 -10.76
N LEU A 90 1.45 -6.27 -9.55
CA LEU A 90 0.55 -5.35 -8.85
C LEU A 90 0.58 -3.94 -9.46
N PHE A 91 1.73 -3.50 -9.94
CA PHE A 91 1.85 -2.23 -10.64
C PHE A 91 0.98 -2.21 -11.90
N LYS A 92 1.05 -3.30 -12.69
CA LYS A 92 0.24 -3.42 -13.91
C LYS A 92 -1.25 -3.50 -13.61
N GLN A 93 -1.64 -4.21 -12.55
CA GLN A 93 -3.06 -4.25 -12.13
C GLN A 93 -3.58 -2.86 -11.76
N THR A 94 -2.76 -2.05 -11.14
CA THR A 94 -3.17 -0.73 -10.62
C THR A 94 -3.09 0.35 -11.68
N THR A 95 -2.02 0.34 -12.51
CA THR A 95 -1.73 1.44 -13.44
C THR A 95 -2.02 1.10 -14.90
N GLY A 96 -2.20 -0.19 -15.21
CA GLY A 96 -2.42 -0.66 -16.58
C GLY A 96 -1.13 -0.92 -17.36
N VAL A 97 0.03 -0.55 -16.83
CA VAL A 97 1.33 -0.73 -17.51
C VAL A 97 2.35 -1.31 -16.54
N THR A 98 3.44 -1.87 -17.10
CA THR A 98 4.54 -2.39 -16.26
C THR A 98 5.41 -1.24 -15.75
N PRO A 99 6.17 -1.46 -14.66
CA PRO A 99 7.11 -0.45 -14.18
C PRO A 99 8.14 -0.05 -15.24
N ALA A 100 8.65 -1.01 -16.01
CA ALA A 100 9.62 -0.73 -17.07
C ALA A 100 9.02 0.16 -18.16
N PHE A 101 7.81 -0.14 -18.59
CA PHE A 101 7.09 0.69 -19.57
C PHE A 101 6.86 2.09 -19.03
N PHE A 102 6.41 2.19 -17.79
CA PHE A 102 6.16 3.47 -17.14
C PHE A 102 7.43 4.31 -17.10
N ALA A 103 8.56 3.71 -16.71
CA ALA A 103 9.84 4.41 -16.64
C ALA A 103 10.29 4.92 -18.01
N ARG A 104 10.10 4.11 -19.07
CA ARG A 104 10.48 4.53 -20.42
C ARG A 104 9.58 5.62 -21.00
N SER A 105 8.38 5.76 -20.46
CA SER A 105 7.38 6.74 -20.96
C SER A 105 7.54 8.12 -20.35
N LEU A 106 8.45 8.28 -19.44
CA LEU A 106 8.66 9.56 -18.75
C LEU A 106 9.41 10.57 -19.60
#